data_5f9505aa60d17c3e204f68c08ae315a3
#
_entry.id   5f9505aa60d17c3e204f68c08ae315a3
#
_cell.length_a   1.000
_cell.length_b   1.000
_cell.length_c   1.000
_cell.angle_alpha   90.00
_cell.angle_beta   90.00
_cell.angle_gamma   90.00
#
_symmetry.space_group_name_H-M   'P 1'
#
loop_
_entity.id
_entity.type
_entity.pdbx_description
1 polymer ?
#
loop_
_entity_poly.entity_id
_entity_poly.type
_entity_poly.pdbx_seq_one_letter_code
_entity_poly.pdbx_strand_id
1 'polypeptide(L)'
;VKAALKNGVDSIEHGAKADEEMISLFKEHNAFLCTTLSPALPYALFDRSITNASEVEQFNGNVVFEGIIDCAKAAIANDIPVVLGNDVGCPWITQYDFWRELYYFHKYVGVSNAFALYTATCRGAEMAGIGDITGTLEPGKCADMIVVEKNPLEDLLVLRNVDMVIVQGKVIRAPKVKKKQIVETELDKFLN
;
A
#
# COMPACT_ATOMS: atom_id res chain seq x y z
N VAL A 1 1.70 -17.05 7.45
CA VAL A 1 2.28 -16.90 6.11
C VAL A 1 2.69 -18.25 5.54
N LYS A 2 3.69 -18.96 6.10
CA LYS A 2 4.22 -20.21 5.54
C LYS A 2 3.16 -21.29 5.27
N ALA A 3 2.22 -21.50 6.23
CA ALA A 3 1.16 -22.48 6.05
C ALA A 3 0.24 -22.14 4.85
N ALA A 4 -0.03 -20.87 4.63
CA ALA A 4 -0.81 -20.42 3.48
C ALA A 4 -0.04 -20.67 2.17
N LEU A 5 1.22 -20.23 2.09
CA LEU A 5 2.07 -20.46 0.91
C LEU A 5 2.20 -21.95 0.55
N LYS A 6 2.42 -22.83 1.55
CA LYS A 6 2.47 -24.30 1.33
C LYS A 6 1.17 -24.88 0.79
N ASN A 7 0.05 -24.17 0.94
CA ASN A 7 -1.25 -24.57 0.39
C ASN A 7 -1.57 -23.85 -0.95
N GLY A 8 -0.62 -23.14 -1.55
CA GLY A 8 -0.72 -22.60 -2.90
C GLY A 8 -1.63 -21.38 -3.03
N VAL A 9 -1.56 -20.45 -2.08
CA VAL A 9 -2.26 -19.17 -2.22
C VAL A 9 -1.54 -18.29 -3.25
N ASP A 10 -2.31 -17.46 -3.95
CA ASP A 10 -1.80 -16.54 -4.97
C ASP A 10 -1.19 -15.27 -4.37
N SER A 11 -1.61 -14.88 -3.16
CA SER A 11 -1.09 -13.71 -2.44
C SER A 11 -1.04 -13.91 -0.94
N ILE A 12 -0.18 -13.12 -0.30
CA ILE A 12 -0.14 -12.91 1.14
C ILE A 12 -0.32 -11.42 1.39
N GLU A 13 -1.33 -11.08 2.16
CA GLU A 13 -1.59 -9.73 2.63
C GLU A 13 -0.78 -9.46 3.91
N HIS A 14 -0.38 -8.20 4.14
CA HIS A 14 0.42 -7.70 5.25
C HIS A 14 1.86 -8.24 5.21
N GLY A 15 2.02 -9.52 5.36
CA GLY A 15 3.31 -10.16 5.55
C GLY A 15 3.66 -10.32 7.04
N ALA A 16 4.87 -10.77 7.30
CA ALA A 16 5.47 -10.90 8.61
C ALA A 16 6.98 -10.92 8.45
N LYS A 17 7.74 -10.80 9.55
CA LYS A 17 9.21 -10.91 9.50
C LYS A 17 9.62 -12.13 8.67
N ALA A 18 10.37 -11.88 7.58
CA ALA A 18 10.75 -12.90 6.62
C ALA A 18 11.90 -13.78 7.12
N ASP A 19 11.87 -15.05 6.75
CA ASP A 19 13.00 -15.97 6.82
C ASP A 19 13.23 -16.67 5.48
N GLU A 20 14.30 -17.43 5.37
CA GLU A 20 14.70 -18.10 4.13
C GLU A 20 13.65 -19.07 3.59
N GLU A 21 12.96 -19.82 4.49
CA GLU A 21 11.89 -20.73 4.11
C GLU A 21 10.70 -19.97 3.49
N MET A 22 10.32 -18.85 4.11
CA MET A 22 9.21 -18.03 3.62
C MET A 22 9.53 -17.45 2.23
N ILE A 23 10.74 -16.93 2.03
CA ILE A 23 11.21 -16.44 0.73
C ILE A 23 11.19 -17.54 -0.33
N SER A 24 11.67 -18.74 0.01
CA SER A 24 11.65 -19.89 -0.91
C SER A 24 10.21 -20.27 -1.31
N LEU A 25 9.29 -20.27 -0.35
CA LEU A 25 7.88 -20.60 -0.60
C LEU A 25 7.19 -19.55 -1.50
N PHE A 26 7.46 -18.25 -1.31
CA PHE A 26 6.96 -17.22 -2.21
C PHE A 26 7.39 -17.46 -3.65
N LYS A 27 8.68 -17.79 -3.86
CA LYS A 27 9.24 -18.06 -5.19
C LYS A 27 8.68 -19.34 -5.80
N GLU A 28 8.57 -20.40 -5.02
CA GLU A 28 8.03 -21.70 -5.46
C GLU A 28 6.61 -21.58 -5.98
N HIS A 29 5.78 -20.80 -5.30
CA HIS A 29 4.37 -20.63 -5.66
C HIS A 29 4.11 -19.39 -6.54
N ASN A 30 5.13 -18.60 -6.88
CA ASN A 30 4.99 -17.32 -7.59
C ASN A 30 3.95 -16.38 -6.91
N ALA A 31 3.85 -16.43 -5.60
CA ALA A 31 2.86 -15.68 -4.86
C ALA A 31 3.26 -14.20 -4.73
N PHE A 32 2.25 -13.32 -4.74
CA PHE A 32 2.42 -11.90 -4.49
C PHE A 32 2.48 -11.59 -2.99
N LEU A 33 3.21 -10.54 -2.63
CA LEU A 33 3.08 -9.89 -1.32
C LEU A 33 2.30 -8.59 -1.49
N CYS A 34 1.16 -8.47 -0.83
CA CYS A 34 0.41 -7.21 -0.73
C CYS A 34 0.72 -6.53 0.60
N THR A 35 1.59 -5.51 0.58
CA THR A 35 1.92 -4.76 1.80
C THR A 35 0.76 -3.84 2.20
N THR A 36 0.62 -3.60 3.50
CA THR A 36 -0.42 -2.74 4.06
C THR A 36 0.12 -2.05 5.31
N LEU A 37 0.94 -1.04 5.12
CA LEU A 37 1.55 -0.28 6.22
C LEU A 37 0.53 0.59 6.96
N SER A 38 -0.44 1.13 6.19
CA SER A 38 -1.43 2.07 6.71
C SER A 38 -2.21 1.56 7.93
N PRO A 39 -2.75 0.32 7.99
CA PRO A 39 -3.49 -0.15 9.15
C PRO A 39 -2.61 -0.44 10.37
N ALA A 40 -1.36 -0.81 10.17
CA ALA A 40 -0.43 -1.10 11.27
C ALA A 40 0.14 0.18 11.92
N LEU A 41 0.34 1.25 11.13
CA LEU A 41 0.98 2.49 11.58
C LEU A 41 0.29 3.14 12.79
N PRO A 42 -1.06 3.32 12.84
CA PRO A 42 -1.71 3.90 14.00
C PRO A 42 -1.51 3.11 15.29
N TYR A 43 -1.53 1.77 15.23
CA TYR A 43 -1.30 0.92 16.40
C TYR A 43 0.14 0.94 16.86
N ALA A 44 1.08 1.10 15.94
CA ALA A 44 2.50 1.17 16.26
C ALA A 44 2.93 2.56 16.77
N LEU A 45 2.53 3.63 16.09
CA LEU A 45 3.19 4.93 16.20
C LEU A 45 2.33 6.05 16.80
N PHE A 46 0.99 5.89 16.90
CA PHE A 46 0.16 6.90 17.55
C PHE A 46 0.36 6.92 19.05
N ASP A 47 0.12 8.07 19.65
CA ASP A 47 -0.03 8.15 21.10
C ASP A 47 -1.23 7.30 21.55
N ARG A 48 -1.05 6.52 22.61
CA ARG A 48 -2.08 5.63 23.14
C ARG A 48 -3.37 6.34 23.57
N SER A 49 -3.28 7.60 23.93
CA SER A 49 -4.47 8.43 24.25
C SER A 49 -5.37 8.67 23.04
N ILE A 50 -4.83 8.53 21.81
CA ILE A 50 -5.58 8.69 20.55
C ILE A 50 -6.24 7.38 20.14
N THR A 51 -5.54 6.26 20.28
CA THR A 51 -6.03 4.94 19.88
C THR A 51 -6.79 4.21 20.98
N ASN A 52 -6.63 4.63 22.25
CA ASN A 52 -7.02 3.91 23.45
C ASN A 52 -6.38 2.51 23.56
N ALA A 53 -5.26 2.29 22.88
CA ALA A 53 -4.55 1.04 22.91
C ALA A 53 -3.85 0.82 24.27
N SER A 54 -3.87 -0.43 24.75
CA SER A 54 -3.04 -0.87 25.85
C SER A 54 -1.57 -0.94 25.45
N GLU A 55 -0.67 -1.08 26.43
CA GLU A 55 0.76 -1.26 26.15
C GLU A 55 1.03 -2.53 25.31
N VAL A 56 0.29 -3.60 25.60
CA VAL A 56 0.43 -4.87 24.87
C VAL A 56 -0.04 -4.72 23.42
N GLU A 57 -1.15 -4.02 23.18
CA GLU A 57 -1.65 -3.77 21.82
C GLU A 57 -0.68 -2.88 21.03
N GLN A 58 -0.11 -1.85 21.62
CA GLN A 58 0.90 -1.03 20.96
C GLN A 58 2.19 -1.81 20.70
N PHE A 59 2.64 -2.63 21.64
CA PHE A 59 3.78 -3.52 21.42
C PHE A 59 3.54 -4.47 20.24
N ASN A 60 2.37 -5.12 20.19
CA ASN A 60 1.99 -5.98 19.07
C ASN A 60 1.87 -5.18 17.77
N GLY A 61 1.34 -3.96 17.80
CA GLY A 61 1.30 -3.05 16.68
C GLY A 61 2.69 -2.77 16.09
N ASN A 62 3.67 -2.50 16.96
CA ASN A 62 5.07 -2.32 16.54
C ASN A 62 5.64 -3.59 15.88
N VAL A 63 5.43 -4.75 16.49
CA VAL A 63 5.91 -6.04 15.93
C VAL A 63 5.32 -6.29 14.54
N VAL A 64 4.04 -6.00 14.35
CA VAL A 64 3.36 -6.15 13.05
C VAL A 64 3.90 -5.14 12.04
N PHE A 65 4.00 -3.86 12.42
CA PHE A 65 4.48 -2.81 11.52
C PHE A 65 5.92 -3.06 11.05
N GLU A 66 6.82 -3.38 11.96
CA GLU A 66 8.20 -3.75 11.62
C GLU A 66 8.25 -5.02 10.78
N GLY A 67 7.43 -6.02 11.10
CA GLY A 67 7.34 -7.26 10.35
C GLY A 67 6.88 -7.07 8.90
N ILE A 68 5.93 -6.16 8.64
CA ILE A 68 5.49 -5.80 7.30
C ILE A 68 6.64 -5.14 6.52
N ILE A 69 7.35 -4.19 7.15
CA ILE A 69 8.50 -3.51 6.53
C ILE A 69 9.60 -4.50 6.18
N ASP A 70 9.97 -5.38 7.11
CA ASP A 70 10.99 -6.40 6.90
C ASP A 70 10.60 -7.36 5.77
N CYS A 71 9.33 -7.81 5.75
CA CYS A 71 8.81 -8.66 4.70
C CYS A 71 8.90 -8.00 3.32
N ALA A 72 8.48 -6.73 3.22
CA ALA A 72 8.54 -5.97 1.98
C ALA A 72 9.98 -5.81 1.46
N LYS A 73 10.92 -5.45 2.34
CA LYS A 73 12.35 -5.35 2.00
C LYS A 73 12.91 -6.67 1.52
N ALA A 74 12.61 -7.76 2.23
CA ALA A 74 13.07 -9.10 1.87
C ALA A 74 12.46 -9.57 0.54
N ALA A 75 11.18 -9.31 0.31
CA ALA A 75 10.49 -9.64 -0.93
C ALA A 75 11.13 -8.92 -2.13
N ILE A 76 11.35 -7.60 -2.03
CA ILE A 76 11.98 -6.79 -3.08
C ILE A 76 13.40 -7.28 -3.37
N ALA A 77 14.20 -7.53 -2.33
CA ALA A 77 15.59 -8.02 -2.47
C ALA A 77 15.68 -9.42 -3.10
N ASN A 78 14.56 -10.14 -3.17
CA ASN A 78 14.48 -11.50 -3.69
C ASN A 78 13.61 -11.62 -4.95
N ASP A 79 13.27 -10.50 -5.61
CA ASP A 79 12.46 -10.45 -6.82
C ASP A 79 11.03 -11.05 -6.66
N ILE A 80 10.52 -11.10 -5.43
CA ILE A 80 9.13 -11.48 -5.17
C ILE A 80 8.24 -10.29 -5.56
N PRO A 81 7.15 -10.52 -6.32
CA PRO A 81 6.27 -9.44 -6.74
C PRO A 81 5.55 -8.81 -5.55
N VAL A 82 5.74 -7.50 -5.37
CA VAL A 82 5.11 -6.72 -4.31
C VAL A 82 4.05 -5.79 -4.89
N VAL A 83 2.91 -5.70 -4.24
CA VAL A 83 1.82 -4.76 -4.52
C VAL A 83 1.44 -4.01 -3.26
N LEU A 84 0.68 -2.94 -3.41
CA LEU A 84 0.19 -2.14 -2.29
C LEU A 84 -1.31 -2.30 -2.08
N GLY A 85 -1.70 -2.44 -0.81
CA GLY A 85 -3.05 -2.35 -0.33
C GLY A 85 -3.11 -1.47 0.92
N ASN A 86 -4.26 -0.89 1.27
CA ASN A 86 -4.39 -0.11 2.49
C ASN A 86 -5.42 -0.64 3.47
N ASP A 87 -6.00 -1.81 3.20
CA ASP A 87 -6.93 -2.51 4.08
C ASP A 87 -8.04 -1.60 4.63
N VAL A 88 -8.73 -0.91 3.71
CA VAL A 88 -9.82 0.01 4.03
C VAL A 88 -10.90 -0.69 4.85
N GLY A 89 -11.27 -0.08 5.98
CA GLY A 89 -12.21 -0.64 6.95
C GLY A 89 -11.59 -0.78 8.34
N CYS A 90 -10.27 -0.83 8.43
CA CYS A 90 -9.55 -0.70 9.68
C CYS A 90 -9.71 0.71 10.27
N PRO A 91 -9.65 0.87 11.60
CA PRO A 91 -9.61 2.18 12.22
C PRO A 91 -8.52 3.07 11.62
N TRP A 92 -8.83 4.35 11.41
CA TRP A 92 -7.95 5.38 10.81
C TRP A 92 -7.72 5.24 9.31
N ILE A 93 -8.15 4.15 8.65
CA ILE A 93 -7.96 3.92 7.21
C ILE A 93 -9.22 4.31 6.46
N THR A 94 -9.09 5.26 5.54
CA THR A 94 -10.19 5.78 4.74
C THR A 94 -10.00 5.48 3.26
N GLN A 95 -11.12 5.36 2.54
CA GLN A 95 -11.13 5.04 1.11
C GLN A 95 -10.51 6.12 0.22
N TYR A 96 -10.24 7.30 0.76
CA TYR A 96 -9.62 8.40 0.00
C TYR A 96 -8.13 8.60 0.31
N ASP A 97 -7.55 7.78 1.18
CA ASP A 97 -6.18 7.97 1.68
C ASP A 97 -5.18 6.94 1.14
N PHE A 98 -5.49 6.21 0.08
CA PHE A 98 -4.57 5.22 -0.49
C PHE A 98 -3.21 5.81 -0.88
N TRP A 99 -3.15 7.10 -1.23
CA TRP A 99 -1.90 7.80 -1.49
C TRP A 99 -0.92 7.76 -0.30
N ARG A 100 -1.43 7.64 0.93
CA ARG A 100 -0.58 7.51 2.13
C ARG A 100 0.16 6.18 2.15
N GLU A 101 -0.44 5.11 1.67
CA GLU A 101 0.23 3.81 1.55
C GLU A 101 1.45 3.89 0.64
N LEU A 102 1.35 4.58 -0.52
CA LEU A 102 2.48 4.80 -1.41
C LEU A 102 3.59 5.62 -0.70
N TYR A 103 3.19 6.66 0.03
CA TYR A 103 4.12 7.49 0.78
C TYR A 103 4.81 6.71 1.90
N TYR A 104 4.08 5.91 2.68
CA TYR A 104 4.64 5.08 3.76
C TYR A 104 5.55 3.99 3.19
N PHE A 105 5.19 3.40 2.07
CA PHE A 105 6.03 2.43 1.39
C PHE A 105 7.36 3.04 0.95
N HIS A 106 7.34 4.23 0.35
CA HIS A 106 8.55 4.99 0.07
C HIS A 106 9.36 5.29 1.34
N LYS A 107 8.71 5.85 2.36
CA LYS A 107 9.36 6.32 3.59
C LYS A 107 9.97 5.21 4.43
N TYR A 108 9.24 4.14 4.70
CA TYR A 108 9.63 3.10 5.66
C TYR A 108 10.34 1.91 5.01
N VAL A 109 9.96 1.56 3.80
CA VAL A 109 10.63 0.47 3.06
C VAL A 109 11.85 0.98 2.30
N GLY A 110 11.86 2.25 1.89
CA GLY A 110 13.00 2.91 1.25
C GLY A 110 13.01 2.73 -0.28
N VAL A 111 11.87 2.52 -0.89
CA VAL A 111 11.75 2.39 -2.35
C VAL A 111 11.68 3.76 -3.04
N SER A 112 11.95 3.81 -4.35
CA SER A 112 11.75 5.03 -5.13
C SER A 112 10.26 5.35 -5.33
N ASN A 113 9.93 6.62 -5.57
CA ASN A 113 8.56 7.04 -5.90
C ASN A 113 8.03 6.28 -7.14
N ALA A 114 8.89 6.07 -8.14
CA ALA A 114 8.55 5.31 -9.34
C ALA A 114 8.17 3.85 -9.01
N PHE A 115 8.91 3.20 -8.12
CA PHE A 115 8.60 1.83 -7.71
C PHE A 115 7.29 1.77 -6.89
N ALA A 116 7.04 2.73 -5.98
CA ALA A 116 5.79 2.80 -5.25
C ALA A 116 4.58 2.97 -6.19
N LEU A 117 4.69 3.83 -7.20
CA LEU A 117 3.66 4.01 -8.24
C LEU A 117 3.45 2.73 -9.06
N TYR A 118 4.52 2.08 -9.47
CA TYR A 118 4.47 0.82 -10.22
C TYR A 118 3.76 -0.28 -9.44
N THR A 119 4.07 -0.45 -8.15
CA THR A 119 3.44 -1.46 -7.29
C THR A 119 1.96 -1.18 -7.03
N ALA A 120 1.57 0.09 -6.98
CA ALA A 120 0.18 0.51 -6.78
C ALA A 120 -0.68 0.47 -8.06
N THR A 121 -0.08 0.35 -9.23
CA THR A 121 -0.78 0.41 -10.53
C THR A 121 -0.58 -0.88 -11.34
N CYS A 122 0.52 -1.01 -12.06
CA CYS A 122 0.82 -2.14 -12.93
C CYS A 122 0.80 -3.47 -12.16
N ARG A 123 1.56 -3.57 -11.09
CA ARG A 123 1.62 -4.80 -10.27
C ARG A 123 0.29 -5.11 -9.58
N GLY A 124 -0.45 -4.08 -9.12
CA GLY A 124 -1.79 -4.27 -8.56
C GLY A 124 -2.77 -4.87 -9.57
N ALA A 125 -2.74 -4.40 -10.81
CA ALA A 125 -3.55 -4.94 -11.89
C ALA A 125 -3.15 -6.38 -12.27
N GLU A 126 -1.86 -6.69 -12.29
CA GLU A 126 -1.34 -8.04 -12.52
C GLU A 126 -1.84 -9.01 -11.43
N MET A 127 -1.70 -8.67 -10.14
CA MET A 127 -2.19 -9.49 -9.04
C MET A 127 -3.69 -9.72 -9.11
N ALA A 128 -4.45 -8.70 -9.50
CA ALA A 128 -5.91 -8.79 -9.66
C ALA A 128 -6.33 -9.57 -10.93
N GLY A 129 -5.41 -10.03 -11.77
CA GLY A 129 -5.69 -10.75 -13.01
C GLY A 129 -6.31 -9.87 -14.11
N ILE A 130 -6.15 -8.56 -14.04
CA ILE A 130 -6.70 -7.58 -14.99
C ILE A 130 -5.62 -6.73 -15.67
N GLY A 131 -4.36 -7.16 -15.62
CA GLY A 131 -3.23 -6.44 -16.20
C GLY A 131 -3.35 -6.19 -17.71
N ASP A 132 -4.06 -7.06 -18.44
CA ASP A 132 -4.36 -6.86 -19.86
C ASP A 132 -5.42 -5.78 -20.11
N ILE A 133 -6.18 -5.40 -19.07
CA ILE A 133 -7.31 -4.45 -19.16
C ILE A 133 -6.91 -3.07 -18.68
N THR A 134 -6.13 -2.99 -17.61
CA THR A 134 -5.78 -1.72 -16.93
C THR A 134 -4.40 -1.81 -16.25
N GLY A 135 -4.03 -0.80 -15.46
CA GLY A 135 -2.77 -0.73 -14.70
C GLY A 135 -1.64 -0.01 -15.41
N THR A 136 -1.73 0.15 -16.74
CA THR A 136 -0.78 0.92 -17.57
C THR A 136 -1.52 1.77 -18.58
N LEU A 137 -0.89 2.86 -19.05
CA LEU A 137 -1.43 3.72 -20.10
C LEU A 137 -0.92 3.24 -21.47
N GLU A 138 -1.65 2.32 -22.08
CA GLU A 138 -1.32 1.70 -23.35
C GLU A 138 -2.53 1.67 -24.28
N PRO A 139 -2.32 1.78 -25.62
CA PRO A 139 -3.39 1.62 -26.59
C PRO A 139 -4.08 0.25 -26.44
N GLY A 140 -5.41 0.27 -26.39
CA GLY A 140 -6.23 -0.95 -26.23
C GLY A 140 -6.64 -1.26 -24.79
N LYS A 141 -6.02 -0.66 -23.79
CA LYS A 141 -6.45 -0.78 -22.39
C LYS A 141 -7.53 0.24 -22.01
N CYS A 142 -8.20 -0.01 -20.90
CA CYS A 142 -9.14 0.94 -20.32
C CYS A 142 -8.44 2.26 -20.00
N ALA A 143 -9.12 3.37 -20.27
CA ALA A 143 -8.66 4.69 -19.88
C ALA A 143 -8.98 4.91 -18.38
N ASP A 144 -8.20 4.27 -17.51
CA ASP A 144 -8.22 4.42 -16.05
C ASP A 144 -7.00 5.22 -15.63
N MET A 145 -7.19 6.45 -15.20
CA MET A 145 -6.09 7.34 -14.85
C MET A 145 -6.50 8.43 -13.87
N ILE A 146 -5.52 8.98 -13.18
CA ILE A 146 -5.66 10.21 -12.40
C ILE A 146 -4.80 11.31 -13.04
N VAL A 147 -5.23 12.55 -12.88
CA VAL A 147 -4.44 13.72 -13.26
C VAL A 147 -4.14 14.50 -11.99
N VAL A 148 -2.89 14.86 -11.82
CA VAL A 148 -2.37 15.65 -10.70
C VAL A 148 -1.57 16.84 -11.23
N GLU A 149 -1.49 17.92 -10.46
CA GLU A 149 -0.86 19.18 -10.89
C GLU A 149 0.66 19.06 -11.04
N LYS A 150 1.31 18.25 -10.19
CA LYS A 150 2.76 18.12 -10.13
C LYS A 150 3.21 16.69 -10.38
N ASN A 151 4.50 16.49 -10.58
CA ASN A 151 5.11 15.20 -10.88
C ASN A 151 5.18 14.28 -9.65
N PRO A 152 4.42 13.17 -9.58
CA PRO A 152 4.48 12.23 -8.46
C PRO A 152 5.80 11.43 -8.40
N LEU A 153 6.61 11.44 -9.45
CA LEU A 153 7.95 10.84 -9.41
C LEU A 153 8.92 11.67 -8.56
N GLU A 154 8.66 12.96 -8.40
CA GLU A 154 9.43 13.86 -7.54
C GLU A 154 8.90 13.90 -6.11
N ASP A 155 7.56 13.91 -5.95
CA ASP A 155 6.90 13.99 -4.65
C ASP A 155 5.56 13.24 -4.66
N LEU A 156 5.45 12.15 -3.90
CA LEU A 156 4.21 11.38 -3.76
C LEU A 156 3.08 12.14 -3.06
N LEU A 157 3.39 13.20 -2.30
CA LEU A 157 2.37 14.00 -1.61
C LEU A 157 1.41 14.71 -2.58
N VAL A 158 1.80 14.88 -3.84
CA VAL A 158 0.93 15.45 -4.87
C VAL A 158 -0.32 14.60 -5.12
N LEU A 159 -0.25 13.30 -4.84
CA LEU A 159 -1.38 12.37 -4.95
C LEU A 159 -2.50 12.63 -3.93
N ARG A 160 -2.24 13.44 -2.91
CA ARG A 160 -3.24 13.88 -1.92
C ARG A 160 -4.37 14.70 -2.55
N ASN A 161 -4.06 15.41 -3.63
CA ASN A 161 -4.99 16.26 -4.35
C ASN A 161 -4.99 15.87 -5.83
N VAL A 162 -6.08 15.25 -6.24
CA VAL A 162 -6.28 14.79 -7.62
C VAL A 162 -7.19 15.76 -8.35
N ASP A 163 -6.74 16.28 -9.51
CA ASP A 163 -7.52 17.21 -10.33
C ASP A 163 -8.62 16.53 -11.11
N MET A 164 -8.34 15.34 -11.60
CA MET A 164 -9.30 14.51 -12.33
C MET A 164 -9.08 13.03 -12.03
N VAL A 165 -10.20 12.31 -11.97
CA VAL A 165 -10.22 10.85 -12.02
C VAL A 165 -10.93 10.43 -13.29
N ILE A 166 -10.33 9.53 -14.05
CA ILE A 166 -10.92 8.97 -15.27
C ILE A 166 -11.05 7.46 -15.05
N VAL A 167 -12.26 6.95 -15.21
CA VAL A 167 -12.57 5.54 -15.05
C VAL A 167 -13.29 5.06 -16.31
N GLN A 168 -12.69 4.12 -17.02
CA GLN A 168 -13.21 3.61 -18.29
C GLN A 168 -13.57 4.76 -19.28
N GLY A 169 -12.71 5.78 -19.32
CA GLY A 169 -12.90 6.97 -20.16
C GLY A 169 -13.91 8.01 -19.61
N LYS A 170 -14.60 7.73 -18.52
CA LYS A 170 -15.51 8.69 -17.88
C LYS A 170 -14.75 9.64 -16.96
N VAL A 171 -14.86 10.94 -17.22
CA VAL A 171 -14.10 11.98 -16.51
C VAL A 171 -14.88 12.53 -15.31
N ILE A 172 -14.26 12.48 -14.14
CA ILE A 172 -14.70 13.13 -12.90
C ILE A 172 -13.72 14.27 -12.61
N ARG A 173 -14.16 15.52 -12.77
CA ARG A 173 -13.34 16.72 -12.53
C ARG A 173 -13.46 17.18 -11.09
N ALA A 174 -12.34 17.61 -10.52
CA ALA A 174 -12.26 18.12 -9.15
C ALA A 174 -13.03 17.23 -8.16
N PRO A 175 -12.65 15.96 -8.03
CA PRO A 175 -13.36 15.01 -7.16
C PRO A 175 -13.36 15.54 -5.72
N LYS A 176 -14.53 15.55 -5.09
CA LYS A 176 -14.70 16.04 -3.72
C LYS A 176 -14.95 14.86 -2.79
N VAL A 177 -14.16 14.80 -1.72
CA VAL A 177 -14.30 13.81 -0.67
C VAL A 177 -14.47 14.52 0.66
N LYS A 178 -15.45 14.08 1.47
CA LYS A 178 -15.61 14.58 2.84
C LYS A 178 -14.54 13.91 3.72
N LYS A 179 -13.47 14.64 3.99
CA LYS A 179 -12.37 14.16 4.83
C LYS A 179 -12.75 14.21 6.31
N LYS A 180 -12.23 13.25 7.07
CA LYS A 180 -12.35 13.24 8.54
C LYS A 180 -11.15 13.98 9.14
N GLN A 181 -11.39 15.18 9.68
CA GLN A 181 -10.32 16.07 10.15
C GLN A 181 -9.39 15.42 11.19
N ILE A 182 -9.92 14.63 12.13
CA ILE A 182 -9.11 13.94 13.12
C ILE A 182 -8.13 12.94 12.46
N VAL A 183 -8.57 12.22 11.43
CA VAL A 183 -7.73 11.27 10.70
C VAL A 183 -6.62 12.00 9.96
N GLU A 184 -6.97 13.09 9.25
CA GLU A 184 -5.97 13.92 8.56
C GLU A 184 -4.92 14.45 9.54
N THR A 185 -5.37 15.04 10.66
CA THR A 185 -4.48 15.65 11.66
C THR A 185 -3.50 14.64 12.26
N GLU A 186 -3.98 13.45 12.61
CA GLU A 186 -3.13 12.44 13.23
C GLU A 186 -2.16 11.79 12.24
N LEU A 187 -2.65 11.41 11.05
CA LEU A 187 -1.81 10.79 10.05
C LEU A 187 -0.80 11.74 9.40
N ASP A 188 -1.12 13.05 9.32
CA ASP A 188 -0.19 14.06 8.77
C ASP A 188 1.09 14.23 9.61
N LYS A 189 1.07 13.84 10.88
CA LYS A 189 2.27 13.84 11.73
C LYS A 189 3.38 12.91 11.22
N PHE A 190 3.03 11.96 10.37
CA PHE A 190 3.95 10.95 9.81
C PHE A 190 4.39 11.23 8.37
N LEU A 191 4.11 12.44 7.86
CA LEU A 191 4.48 12.88 6.51
C LEU A 191 5.83 13.64 6.45
N ASN A 192 6.55 13.76 7.56
CA ASN A 192 7.83 14.49 7.65
C ASN A 192 9.00 13.54 7.83
#